data_a43b328863a7d062984fab2b4f8e47e5
#
_entry.id   a43b328863a7d062984fab2b4f8e47e5
#
_cell.length_a   1.000
_cell.length_b   1.000
_cell.length_c   1.000
_cell.angle_alpha   90.00
_cell.angle_beta   90.00
_cell.angle_gamma   90.00
#
_symmetry.space_group_name_H-M   'P 1'
#
loop_
_entity.id
_entity.type
_entity.pdbx_description
1 polymer ?
#
loop_
_entity_poly.entity_id
_entity_poly.type
_entity_poly.pdbx_seq_one_letter_code
_entity_poly.pdbx_strand_id
1 'polypeptide(L)'
;MVCGFVGLYYNVIIGWSIFYFFQSFQYPLPWAECPIRRNGSLAIVEPECEKSSATTYFWYRQTLNTTSTIADSGGLNVKMTLSLLVAWIIVCLAVIRGIASSGKVMYFSSLFPYVVLFCFLVRGLLLKGAVDGIAHMFTPKLEKMLEPQVWREAATQVFFALGLGFGGVIAFSSYNKIDNNCHFDAVLVSFINFFTSILATLVVFAVLGFKANLMNEKCVMENGEKILGYLNSNVLSHDLIPPHVNFSQLSTVDYAEIYAVIKTVKEGSFAELSLDPCVLEDELNKSVQGTGLAFIAFTEAMTHFPASPFWSVMFFFMLINLGLGSMIGTMTGITTPVLDTYKVQKELFTVCCCIIAFFCGLLFVQRSGNYFVTMFDDYSAGLPLTIVVILENVSVAWIYGTKRFMQDLEDMLGFRPHAFYFYMWKYVSPCCLIVLITATVIEMAISPPGYNAWVEELAQERFQSYPPWALAMCFSLIVVAMLPLPVVFIARYFNLMSDGSNKLSVSYRKNMMKDISNLEEVDEARSILGKNPGETPSPKPPSQAYLGPPGTNPLENPNSLSPNSCYGTSYQNAISPQPPPPLSPPPPLSPTHDHCPSSSCPSPSLTLDP
;
A
#
# COMPACT_ATOMS: atom_id res chain seq x y z
N MET A 1 17.40 7.87 3.75
CA MET A 1 17.62 6.87 4.82
C MET A 1 16.36 6.06 5.10
N VAL A 2 15.20 6.68 5.39
CA VAL A 2 13.93 5.96 5.59
C VAL A 2 13.62 5.02 4.42
N CYS A 3 13.66 5.50 3.16
CA CYS A 3 13.52 4.65 1.97
C CYS A 3 14.51 3.48 1.93
N GLY A 4 15.75 3.69 2.42
CA GLY A 4 16.74 2.63 2.49
C GLY A 4 16.31 1.50 3.41
N PHE A 5 15.85 1.83 4.62
CA PHE A 5 15.35 0.84 5.56
C PHE A 5 14.09 0.13 5.07
N VAL A 6 13.12 0.91 4.55
CA VAL A 6 11.89 0.33 3.99
C VAL A 6 12.20 -0.61 2.84
N GLY A 7 13.10 -0.24 1.93
CA GLY A 7 13.51 -1.11 0.82
C GLY A 7 14.09 -2.45 1.26
N LEU A 8 14.75 -2.51 2.43
CA LEU A 8 15.35 -3.74 2.94
C LEU A 8 14.28 -4.77 3.36
N TYR A 9 13.33 -4.37 4.22
CA TYR A 9 12.32 -5.31 4.73
C TYR A 9 11.15 -5.50 3.77
N TYR A 10 10.75 -4.48 3.03
CA TYR A 10 9.61 -4.55 2.11
C TYR A 10 9.83 -5.56 0.98
N ASN A 11 11.08 -5.67 0.48
CA ASN A 11 11.41 -6.64 -0.56
C ASN A 11 11.36 -8.10 -0.05
N VAL A 12 11.46 -8.32 1.25
CA VAL A 12 11.27 -9.65 1.86
C VAL A 12 9.82 -10.11 1.73
N ILE A 13 8.85 -9.19 1.90
CA ILE A 13 7.42 -9.48 1.71
C ILE A 13 7.14 -9.89 0.26
N ILE A 14 7.80 -9.23 -0.71
CA ILE A 14 7.75 -9.67 -2.12
C ILE A 14 8.34 -11.07 -2.26
N GLY A 15 9.44 -11.36 -1.58
CA GLY A 15 10.05 -12.71 -1.55
C GLY A 15 9.09 -13.77 -1.02
N TRP A 16 8.36 -13.49 0.06
CA TRP A 16 7.30 -14.38 0.58
C TRP A 16 6.18 -14.61 -0.45
N SER A 17 5.75 -13.52 -1.11
CA SER A 17 4.74 -13.61 -2.16
C SER A 17 5.20 -14.44 -3.36
N ILE A 18 6.49 -14.35 -3.75
CA ILE A 18 7.09 -15.19 -4.79
C ILE A 18 7.11 -16.66 -4.37
N PHE A 19 7.46 -16.97 -3.13
CA PHE A 19 7.41 -18.34 -2.62
C PHE A 19 6.01 -18.94 -2.72
N TYR A 20 5.00 -18.23 -2.19
CA TYR A 20 3.62 -18.67 -2.28
C TYR A 20 3.12 -18.78 -3.72
N PHE A 21 3.52 -17.86 -4.60
CA PHE A 21 3.19 -17.93 -6.02
C PHE A 21 3.65 -19.24 -6.66
N PHE A 22 4.89 -19.66 -6.42
CA PHE A 22 5.39 -20.94 -6.94
C PHE A 22 4.73 -22.15 -6.29
N GLN A 23 4.38 -22.06 -5.02
CA GLN A 23 3.66 -23.14 -4.32
C GLN A 23 2.20 -23.25 -4.76
N SER A 24 1.63 -22.20 -5.35
CA SER A 24 0.23 -22.17 -5.82
C SER A 24 -0.05 -23.05 -7.04
N PHE A 25 0.98 -23.52 -7.76
CA PHE A 25 0.80 -24.38 -8.94
C PHE A 25 0.54 -25.87 -8.62
N GLN A 26 0.28 -26.18 -7.35
CA GLN A 26 0.01 -27.55 -6.89
C GLN A 26 -1.48 -27.71 -6.55
N TYR A 27 -1.98 -28.95 -6.67
CA TYR A 27 -3.33 -29.32 -6.22
C TYR A 27 -3.28 -30.67 -5.51
N PRO A 28 -3.83 -30.78 -4.27
CA PRO A 28 -4.36 -29.67 -3.45
C PRO A 28 -3.29 -28.65 -3.07
N LEU A 29 -3.72 -27.44 -2.65
CA LEU A 29 -2.78 -26.41 -2.21
C LEU A 29 -2.00 -26.88 -0.97
N PRO A 30 -0.70 -26.60 -0.85
CA PRO A 30 0.13 -27.09 0.26
C PRO A 30 -0.33 -26.65 1.66
N TRP A 31 -1.14 -25.61 1.74
CA TRP A 31 -1.72 -25.07 2.99
C TRP A 31 -3.20 -25.42 3.18
N ALA A 32 -3.76 -26.30 2.35
CA ALA A 32 -5.16 -26.69 2.46
C ALA A 32 -5.40 -27.71 3.59
N GLU A 33 -4.41 -28.58 3.84
CA GLU A 33 -4.52 -29.66 4.79
C GLU A 33 -3.29 -29.73 5.71
N CYS A 34 -3.51 -30.20 6.94
CA CYS A 34 -2.41 -30.42 7.87
C CYS A 34 -1.54 -31.61 7.43
N PRO A 35 -0.20 -31.50 7.56
CA PRO A 35 0.69 -32.60 7.21
C PRO A 35 0.52 -33.79 8.15
N ILE A 36 0.60 -34.97 7.55
CA ILE A 36 0.50 -36.24 8.29
C ILE A 36 1.91 -36.74 8.61
N ARG A 37 2.22 -36.87 9.89
CA ARG A 37 3.47 -37.44 10.37
C ARG A 37 3.30 -38.98 10.52
N ARG A 38 4.09 -39.73 9.79
CA ARG A 38 4.13 -41.18 9.93
C ARG A 38 5.11 -41.59 11.04
N ASN A 39 4.58 -42.11 12.14
CA ASN A 39 5.38 -42.70 13.21
C ASN A 39 5.15 -44.23 13.19
N GLY A 40 5.99 -44.94 12.46
CA GLY A 40 5.78 -46.37 12.20
C GLY A 40 4.57 -46.66 11.31
N SER A 41 3.61 -47.44 11.81
CA SER A 41 2.37 -47.78 11.11
C SER A 41 1.20 -46.84 11.36
N LEU A 42 1.34 -45.89 12.32
CA LEU A 42 0.30 -44.90 12.62
C LEU A 42 0.56 -43.60 11.84
N ALA A 43 -0.47 -43.14 11.16
CA ALA A 43 -0.51 -41.82 10.53
C ALA A 43 -1.20 -40.84 11.50
N ILE A 44 -0.43 -39.91 12.08
CA ILE A 44 -0.93 -38.91 13.04
C ILE A 44 -0.82 -37.55 12.41
N VAL A 45 -1.87 -36.75 12.48
CA VAL A 45 -1.84 -35.33 12.07
C VAL A 45 -0.89 -34.58 12.99
N GLU A 46 -0.14 -33.62 12.46
CA GLU A 46 0.78 -32.82 13.26
C GLU A 46 0.01 -32.03 14.34
N PRO A 47 0.28 -32.26 15.64
CA PRO A 47 -0.53 -31.69 16.73
C PRO A 47 -0.55 -30.18 16.78
N GLU A 48 0.53 -29.53 16.34
CA GLU A 48 0.62 -28.07 16.25
C GLU A 48 -0.31 -27.51 15.16
N CYS A 49 -0.45 -28.25 14.05
CA CYS A 49 -1.36 -27.87 12.97
C CYS A 49 -2.83 -28.07 13.35
N GLU A 50 -3.13 -29.15 14.07
CA GLU A 50 -4.49 -29.45 14.55
C GLU A 50 -5.00 -28.40 15.53
N LYS A 51 -4.12 -27.92 16.44
CA LYS A 51 -4.44 -26.86 17.41
C LYS A 51 -4.63 -25.48 16.76
N SER A 52 -3.93 -25.19 15.66
CA SER A 52 -4.02 -23.91 14.97
C SER A 52 -4.93 -24.00 13.73
N SER A 53 -4.37 -23.88 12.55
CA SER A 53 -4.99 -24.15 11.25
C SER A 53 -3.92 -24.54 10.24
N ALA A 54 -4.30 -25.23 9.17
CA ALA A 54 -3.37 -25.66 8.14
C ALA A 54 -2.62 -24.46 7.52
N THR A 55 -3.30 -23.34 7.29
CA THR A 55 -2.73 -22.12 6.74
C THR A 55 -1.78 -21.42 7.71
N THR A 56 -2.14 -21.36 9.00
CA THR A 56 -1.31 -20.80 10.07
C THR A 56 -0.05 -21.62 10.26
N TYR A 57 -0.17 -22.94 10.35
CA TYR A 57 0.96 -23.85 10.45
C TYR A 57 1.89 -23.74 9.23
N PHE A 58 1.33 -23.68 8.01
CA PHE A 58 2.12 -23.52 6.79
C PHE A 58 2.92 -22.22 6.81
N TRP A 59 2.32 -21.12 7.28
CA TRP A 59 2.97 -19.82 7.40
C TRP A 59 4.14 -19.87 8.39
N TYR A 60 3.88 -20.24 9.65
CA TYR A 60 4.90 -20.17 10.69
C TYR A 60 5.95 -21.28 10.59
N ARG A 61 5.57 -22.49 10.18
CA ARG A 61 6.48 -23.65 10.18
C ARG A 61 7.07 -23.99 8.83
N GLN A 62 6.29 -23.96 7.77
CA GLN A 62 6.78 -24.38 6.45
C GLN A 62 7.39 -23.24 5.66
N THR A 63 6.84 -22.04 5.77
CA THR A 63 7.32 -20.85 5.05
C THR A 63 8.45 -20.19 5.82
N LEU A 64 8.20 -19.69 7.01
CA LEU A 64 9.16 -18.94 7.80
C LEU A 64 10.08 -19.85 8.62
N ASN A 65 9.58 -20.98 9.10
CA ASN A 65 10.24 -21.87 10.07
C ASN A 65 10.68 -21.11 11.32
N THR A 66 9.73 -20.36 11.89
CA THR A 66 9.95 -19.31 12.91
C THR A 66 10.44 -19.90 14.23
N THR A 67 11.40 -19.22 14.87
CA THR A 67 11.86 -19.51 16.24
C THR A 67 10.89 -18.91 17.27
N SER A 68 10.91 -19.42 18.50
CA SER A 68 10.05 -18.92 19.59
C SER A 68 10.46 -17.56 20.16
N THR A 69 11.68 -17.08 19.84
CA THR A 69 12.21 -15.80 20.33
C THR A 69 13.03 -15.10 19.26
N ILE A 70 13.07 -13.76 19.31
CA ILE A 70 13.90 -12.93 18.42
C ILE A 70 15.41 -13.15 18.67
N ALA A 71 15.79 -13.59 19.87
CA ALA A 71 17.18 -13.81 20.24
C ALA A 71 17.80 -15.07 19.57
N ASP A 72 16.96 -16.03 19.21
CA ASP A 72 17.40 -17.23 18.50
C ASP A 72 17.28 -17.00 16.99
N SER A 73 18.41 -16.85 16.30
CA SER A 73 18.42 -16.64 14.85
C SER A 73 17.97 -17.89 14.06
N GLY A 74 18.14 -19.09 14.62
CA GLY A 74 17.80 -20.37 13.98
C GLY A 74 18.50 -20.64 12.63
N GLY A 75 19.36 -19.71 12.17
CA GLY A 75 20.05 -19.77 10.88
C GLY A 75 19.21 -19.28 9.69
N LEU A 76 19.82 -19.26 8.51
CA LEU A 76 19.19 -18.79 7.28
C LEU A 76 18.18 -19.82 6.72
N ASN A 77 17.01 -19.34 6.33
CA ASN A 77 16.04 -20.13 5.59
C ASN A 77 16.38 -20.10 4.09
N VAL A 78 16.88 -21.20 3.54
CA VAL A 78 17.34 -21.30 2.16
C VAL A 78 16.24 -20.97 1.15
N LYS A 79 15.01 -21.42 1.40
CA LYS A 79 13.86 -21.16 0.51
C LYS A 79 13.56 -19.67 0.45
N MET A 80 13.54 -19.00 1.60
CA MET A 80 13.29 -17.56 1.69
C MET A 80 14.47 -16.74 1.13
N THR A 81 15.71 -17.20 1.34
CA THR A 81 16.90 -16.55 0.76
C THR A 81 16.85 -16.57 -0.77
N LEU A 82 16.47 -17.71 -1.37
CA LEU A 82 16.33 -17.82 -2.82
C LEU A 82 15.20 -16.91 -3.34
N SER A 83 14.06 -16.89 -2.67
CA SER A 83 12.94 -16.02 -3.05
C SER A 83 13.30 -14.53 -2.94
N LEU A 84 14.06 -14.14 -1.91
CA LEU A 84 14.58 -12.77 -1.75
C LEU A 84 15.56 -12.41 -2.88
N LEU A 85 16.44 -13.35 -3.28
CA LEU A 85 17.33 -13.14 -4.40
C LEU A 85 16.57 -12.88 -5.70
N VAL A 86 15.55 -13.70 -5.98
CA VAL A 86 14.68 -13.52 -7.16
C VAL A 86 13.96 -12.17 -7.10
N ALA A 87 13.45 -11.77 -5.92
CA ALA A 87 12.81 -10.46 -5.75
C ALA A 87 13.77 -9.30 -6.08
N TRP A 88 15.01 -9.33 -5.58
CA TRP A 88 16.02 -8.30 -5.89
C TRP A 88 16.44 -8.29 -7.36
N ILE A 89 16.50 -9.45 -8.02
CA ILE A 89 16.76 -9.52 -9.47
C ILE A 89 15.62 -8.84 -10.24
N ILE A 90 14.37 -9.12 -9.91
CA ILE A 90 13.20 -8.51 -10.56
C ILE A 90 13.22 -6.99 -10.38
N VAL A 91 13.43 -6.49 -9.16
CA VAL A 91 13.51 -5.06 -8.86
C VAL A 91 14.68 -4.41 -9.61
N CYS A 92 15.85 -5.03 -9.62
CA CYS A 92 17.02 -4.54 -10.34
C CYS A 92 16.73 -4.39 -11.84
N LEU A 93 16.16 -5.42 -12.47
CA LEU A 93 15.79 -5.40 -13.90
C LEU A 93 14.72 -4.33 -14.22
N ALA A 94 13.80 -4.08 -13.29
CA ALA A 94 12.77 -3.06 -13.46
C ALA A 94 13.33 -1.64 -13.40
N VAL A 95 14.34 -1.39 -12.54
CA VAL A 95 14.87 -0.04 -12.27
C VAL A 95 16.09 0.32 -13.13
N ILE A 96 16.90 -0.67 -13.55
CA ILE A 96 18.21 -0.47 -14.19
C ILE A 96 18.15 0.43 -15.43
N ARG A 97 17.14 0.25 -16.28
CA ARG A 97 16.94 1.05 -17.51
C ARG A 97 16.27 2.40 -17.26
N GLY A 98 15.89 2.71 -16.02
CA GLY A 98 15.28 3.97 -15.62
C GLY A 98 13.79 4.06 -15.95
N ILE A 99 13.25 5.28 -15.80
CA ILE A 99 11.82 5.59 -15.84
C ILE A 99 11.15 5.18 -17.16
N ALA A 100 11.84 5.25 -18.29
CA ALA A 100 11.28 4.83 -19.57
C ALA A 100 10.92 3.33 -19.63
N SER A 101 11.66 2.47 -18.91
CA SER A 101 11.36 1.03 -18.80
C SER A 101 10.42 0.74 -17.65
N SER A 102 10.69 1.33 -16.47
CA SER A 102 9.85 1.14 -15.28
C SER A 102 8.42 1.66 -15.48
N GLY A 103 8.22 2.72 -16.27
CA GLY A 103 6.89 3.26 -16.57
C GLY A 103 5.94 2.24 -17.21
N LYS A 104 6.45 1.41 -18.15
CA LYS A 104 5.63 0.35 -18.77
C LYS A 104 5.23 -0.74 -17.77
N VAL A 105 6.14 -1.11 -16.87
CA VAL A 105 5.86 -2.07 -15.79
C VAL A 105 4.84 -1.48 -14.82
N MET A 106 4.94 -0.19 -14.51
CA MET A 106 4.03 0.51 -13.60
C MET A 106 2.60 0.60 -14.16
N TYR A 107 2.40 0.77 -15.47
CA TYR A 107 1.06 0.71 -16.06
C TYR A 107 0.38 -0.63 -15.79
N PHE A 108 1.09 -1.73 -16.01
CA PHE A 108 0.55 -3.06 -15.76
C PHE A 108 0.35 -3.29 -14.25
N SER A 109 1.36 -2.98 -13.43
CA SER A 109 1.31 -3.22 -11.98
C SER A 109 0.26 -2.38 -11.26
N SER A 110 -0.14 -1.23 -11.80
CA SER A 110 -1.20 -0.41 -11.23
C SER A 110 -2.61 -0.84 -11.64
N LEU A 111 -2.81 -1.35 -12.85
CA LEU A 111 -4.15 -1.74 -13.34
C LEU A 111 -4.54 -3.17 -12.98
N PHE A 112 -3.60 -4.10 -13.04
CA PHE A 112 -3.85 -5.51 -12.77
C PHE A 112 -4.45 -5.79 -11.38
N PRO A 113 -4.00 -5.15 -10.29
CA PRO A 113 -4.59 -5.36 -8.97
C PRO A 113 -6.08 -5.02 -8.88
N TYR A 114 -6.56 -4.01 -9.61
CA TYR A 114 -7.98 -3.68 -9.61
C TYR A 114 -8.84 -4.78 -10.21
N VAL A 115 -8.35 -5.41 -11.29
CA VAL A 115 -9.05 -6.54 -11.92
C VAL A 115 -9.14 -7.71 -10.93
N VAL A 116 -8.03 -8.02 -10.25
CA VAL A 116 -7.99 -9.11 -9.27
C VAL A 116 -8.88 -8.79 -8.06
N LEU A 117 -8.78 -7.58 -7.49
CA LEU A 117 -9.63 -7.17 -6.36
C LEU A 117 -11.12 -7.23 -6.71
N PHE A 118 -11.49 -6.81 -7.92
CA PHE A 118 -12.88 -6.91 -8.37
C PHE A 118 -13.35 -8.37 -8.48
N CYS A 119 -12.53 -9.25 -9.05
CA CYS A 119 -12.82 -10.68 -9.10
C CYS A 119 -12.95 -11.29 -7.70
N PHE A 120 -12.06 -10.91 -6.77
CA PHE A 120 -12.14 -11.34 -5.37
C PHE A 120 -13.36 -10.79 -4.65
N LEU A 121 -13.76 -9.54 -4.92
CA LEU A 121 -14.98 -8.98 -4.35
C LEU A 121 -16.21 -9.77 -4.79
N VAL A 122 -16.36 -9.98 -6.10
CA VAL A 122 -17.50 -10.75 -6.65
C VAL A 122 -17.51 -12.17 -6.06
N ARG A 123 -16.37 -12.84 -6.00
CA ARG A 123 -16.28 -14.19 -5.44
C ARG A 123 -16.45 -14.21 -3.92
N GLY A 124 -15.88 -13.24 -3.23
CA GLY A 124 -15.97 -13.09 -1.78
C GLY A 124 -17.40 -12.90 -1.30
N LEU A 125 -18.18 -12.06 -1.99
CA LEU A 125 -19.61 -11.83 -1.68
C LEU A 125 -20.48 -13.09 -1.78
N LEU A 126 -20.04 -14.09 -2.54
CA LEU A 126 -20.75 -15.38 -2.68
C LEU A 126 -20.39 -16.36 -1.55
N LEU A 127 -19.50 -16.01 -0.64
CA LEU A 127 -19.14 -16.84 0.51
C LEU A 127 -20.14 -16.67 1.65
N LYS A 128 -20.38 -17.76 2.38
CA LYS A 128 -21.21 -17.75 3.58
C LYS A 128 -20.57 -16.86 4.65
N GLY A 129 -21.31 -15.90 5.22
CA GLY A 129 -20.82 -14.98 6.24
C GLY A 129 -20.07 -13.75 5.72
N ALA A 130 -19.89 -13.60 4.40
CA ALA A 130 -19.28 -12.38 3.83
C ALA A 130 -20.11 -11.12 4.14
N VAL A 131 -21.44 -11.24 4.14
CA VAL A 131 -22.35 -10.13 4.46
C VAL A 131 -22.20 -9.70 5.91
N ASP A 132 -21.99 -10.65 6.83
CA ASP A 132 -21.78 -10.36 8.26
C ASP A 132 -20.49 -9.55 8.47
N GLY A 133 -19.42 -9.91 7.77
CA GLY A 133 -18.18 -9.14 7.77
C GLY A 133 -18.34 -7.73 7.25
N ILE A 134 -19.06 -7.54 6.14
CA ILE A 134 -19.35 -6.22 5.59
C ILE A 134 -20.26 -5.41 6.51
N ALA A 135 -21.28 -6.04 7.11
CA ALA A 135 -22.14 -5.41 8.09
C ALA A 135 -21.34 -4.95 9.31
N HIS A 136 -20.39 -5.77 9.79
CA HIS A 136 -19.49 -5.40 10.87
C HIS A 136 -18.61 -4.17 10.51
N MET A 137 -18.10 -4.08 9.27
CA MET A 137 -17.36 -2.90 8.78
C MET A 137 -18.18 -1.60 8.89
N PHE A 138 -19.46 -1.65 8.58
CA PHE A 138 -20.35 -0.48 8.63
C PHE A 138 -21.03 -0.27 10.00
N THR A 139 -20.80 -1.14 10.98
CA THR A 139 -21.35 -0.98 12.34
C THR A 139 -20.46 -0.05 13.16
N PRO A 140 -20.88 1.21 13.41
CA PRO A 140 -20.04 2.18 14.10
C PRO A 140 -19.94 1.86 15.59
N LYS A 141 -18.73 1.65 16.09
CA LYS A 141 -18.40 1.55 17.52
C LYS A 141 -17.91 2.92 18.00
N LEU A 142 -18.84 3.84 18.33
CA LEU A 142 -18.52 5.23 18.66
C LEU A 142 -17.58 5.37 19.87
N GLU A 143 -17.59 4.42 20.81
CA GLU A 143 -16.68 4.36 21.94
C GLU A 143 -15.20 4.26 21.50
N LYS A 144 -14.93 3.51 20.43
CA LYS A 144 -13.59 3.36 19.87
C LYS A 144 -13.05 4.64 19.23
N MET A 145 -13.93 5.55 18.79
CA MET A 145 -13.49 6.85 18.25
C MET A 145 -12.90 7.78 19.31
N LEU A 146 -13.12 7.50 20.59
CA LEU A 146 -12.49 8.24 21.70
C LEU A 146 -11.07 7.76 22.00
N GLU A 147 -10.67 6.61 21.48
CA GLU A 147 -9.33 6.08 21.64
C GLU A 147 -8.35 6.78 20.68
N PRO A 148 -7.27 7.40 21.16
CA PRO A 148 -6.27 8.08 20.31
C PRO A 148 -5.60 7.14 19.30
N GLN A 149 -5.53 5.85 19.61
CA GLN A 149 -4.94 4.82 18.76
C GLN A 149 -5.62 4.73 17.40
N VAL A 150 -6.96 4.82 17.35
CA VAL A 150 -7.73 4.76 16.08
C VAL A 150 -7.30 5.89 15.12
N TRP A 151 -7.18 7.11 15.65
CA TRP A 151 -6.76 8.27 14.84
C TRP A 151 -5.31 8.18 14.39
N ARG A 152 -4.44 7.66 15.25
CA ARG A 152 -3.04 7.44 14.92
C ARG A 152 -2.88 6.43 13.79
N GLU A 153 -3.52 5.26 13.90
CA GLU A 153 -3.45 4.21 12.87
C GLU A 153 -4.04 4.70 11.53
N ALA A 154 -5.17 5.41 11.57
CA ALA A 154 -5.77 6.00 10.38
C ALA A 154 -4.84 7.01 9.72
N ALA A 155 -4.23 7.91 10.48
CA ALA A 155 -3.30 8.90 9.95
C ALA A 155 -2.03 8.24 9.37
N THR A 156 -1.45 7.28 10.07
CA THR A 156 -0.28 6.52 9.61
C THR A 156 -0.59 5.83 8.28
N GLN A 157 -1.76 5.18 8.16
CA GLN A 157 -2.18 4.53 6.93
C GLN A 157 -2.31 5.51 5.77
N VAL A 158 -2.86 6.71 5.99
CA VAL A 158 -2.95 7.75 4.94
C VAL A 158 -1.56 8.19 4.48
N PHE A 159 -0.61 8.41 5.39
CA PHE A 159 0.76 8.77 5.04
C PHE A 159 1.47 7.70 4.23
N PHE A 160 1.35 6.44 4.64
CA PHE A 160 1.94 5.32 3.91
C PHE A 160 1.31 5.15 2.52
N ALA A 161 -0.02 5.19 2.42
CA ALA A 161 -0.73 5.02 1.16
C ALA A 161 -0.41 6.10 0.13
N LEU A 162 -0.23 7.35 0.56
CA LEU A 162 0.15 8.47 -0.31
C LEU A 162 1.66 8.60 -0.53
N GLY A 163 2.48 7.79 0.17
CA GLY A 163 3.93 7.81 0.05
C GLY A 163 4.59 9.10 0.52
N LEU A 164 3.99 9.78 1.52
CA LEU A 164 4.51 11.04 2.06
C LEU A 164 5.79 10.78 2.87
N GLY A 165 6.77 11.66 2.72
CA GLY A 165 8.06 11.57 3.43
C GLY A 165 9.06 10.55 2.86
N PHE A 166 8.65 9.64 1.97
CA PHE A 166 9.56 8.68 1.33
C PHE A 166 10.42 9.29 0.22
N GLY A 167 10.01 10.43 -0.34
CA GLY A 167 10.71 11.08 -1.44
C GLY A 167 10.49 10.44 -2.81
N GLY A 168 9.84 9.28 -2.91
CA GLY A 168 9.54 8.63 -4.19
C GLY A 168 8.63 9.47 -5.07
N VAL A 169 7.58 10.04 -4.50
CA VAL A 169 6.64 10.93 -5.20
C VAL A 169 7.35 12.20 -5.69
N ILE A 170 8.23 12.79 -4.86
CA ILE A 170 9.06 13.95 -5.24
C ILE A 170 9.99 13.58 -6.39
N ALA A 171 10.64 12.42 -6.31
CA ALA A 171 11.53 11.92 -7.36
C ALA A 171 10.77 11.71 -8.69
N PHE A 172 9.60 11.09 -8.68
CA PHE A 172 8.79 10.91 -9.89
C PHE A 172 8.32 12.25 -10.47
N SER A 173 7.85 13.16 -9.61
CA SER A 173 7.38 14.48 -10.03
C SER A 173 8.50 15.32 -10.65
N SER A 174 9.75 15.13 -10.24
CA SER A 174 10.91 15.85 -10.79
C SER A 174 11.18 15.55 -12.27
N TYR A 175 10.61 14.47 -12.80
CA TYR A 175 10.72 14.09 -14.22
C TYR A 175 9.57 14.63 -15.07
N ASN A 176 8.55 15.24 -14.46
CA ASN A 176 7.47 15.88 -15.19
C ASN A 176 7.93 17.21 -15.82
N LYS A 177 7.21 17.63 -16.85
CA LYS A 177 7.43 18.96 -17.44
C LYS A 177 6.98 20.04 -16.47
N ILE A 178 7.52 21.26 -16.61
CA ILE A 178 7.18 22.40 -15.75
C ILE A 178 5.71 22.82 -15.90
N ASP A 179 5.16 22.70 -17.09
CA ASP A 179 3.78 23.04 -17.44
C ASP A 179 2.76 21.94 -17.06
N ASN A 180 3.19 20.90 -16.33
CA ASN A 180 2.30 19.83 -15.88
C ASN A 180 1.29 20.34 -14.84
N ASN A 181 0.03 19.92 -14.97
CA ASN A 181 -1.02 20.26 -14.01
C ASN A 181 -0.92 19.39 -12.74
N CYS A 182 0.03 19.73 -11.88
CA CYS A 182 0.28 19.01 -10.61
C CYS A 182 -0.92 19.08 -9.64
N HIS A 183 -1.77 20.12 -9.75
CA HIS A 183 -2.98 20.21 -8.93
C HIS A 183 -3.98 19.11 -9.29
N PHE A 184 -4.24 18.91 -10.57
CA PHE A 184 -5.12 17.84 -11.04
C PHE A 184 -4.57 16.46 -10.66
N ASP A 185 -3.27 16.24 -10.85
CA ASP A 185 -2.61 14.97 -10.50
C ASP A 185 -2.75 14.65 -8.99
N ALA A 186 -2.49 15.64 -8.12
CA ALA A 186 -2.60 15.45 -6.67
C ALA A 186 -4.03 15.13 -6.22
N VAL A 187 -5.02 15.84 -6.76
CA VAL A 187 -6.43 15.60 -6.48
C VAL A 187 -6.85 14.22 -6.98
N LEU A 188 -6.47 13.87 -8.22
CA LEU A 188 -6.79 12.57 -8.81
C LEU A 188 -6.19 11.41 -8.01
N VAL A 189 -4.91 11.49 -7.63
CA VAL A 189 -4.24 10.46 -6.82
C VAL A 189 -4.94 10.29 -5.47
N SER A 190 -5.35 11.39 -4.82
CA SER A 190 -6.08 11.34 -3.55
C SER A 190 -7.44 10.64 -3.67
N PHE A 191 -8.19 10.95 -4.73
CA PHE A 191 -9.46 10.26 -5.01
C PHE A 191 -9.28 8.78 -5.36
N ILE A 192 -8.30 8.46 -6.20
CA ILE A 192 -7.97 7.07 -6.53
C ILE A 192 -7.61 6.30 -5.26
N ASN A 193 -6.79 6.86 -4.38
CA ASN A 193 -6.43 6.24 -3.11
C ASN A 193 -7.68 5.96 -2.25
N PHE A 194 -8.58 6.94 -2.12
CA PHE A 194 -9.84 6.79 -1.35
C PHE A 194 -10.71 5.64 -1.89
N PHE A 195 -10.98 5.62 -3.20
CA PHE A 195 -11.82 4.57 -3.79
C PHE A 195 -11.14 3.20 -3.77
N THR A 196 -9.83 3.14 -3.96
CA THR A 196 -9.06 1.90 -3.84
C THR A 196 -9.12 1.35 -2.41
N SER A 197 -9.02 2.22 -1.41
CA SER A 197 -9.13 1.81 -0.01
C SER A 197 -10.50 1.23 0.30
N ILE A 198 -11.58 1.83 -0.19
CA ILE A 198 -12.95 1.29 -0.03
C ILE A 198 -13.06 -0.09 -0.69
N LEU A 199 -12.61 -0.22 -1.95
CA LEU A 199 -12.66 -1.49 -2.68
C LEU A 199 -11.87 -2.59 -1.96
N ALA A 200 -10.64 -2.30 -1.55
CA ALA A 200 -9.79 -3.25 -0.83
C ALA A 200 -10.40 -3.64 0.51
N THR A 201 -10.94 -2.69 1.27
CA THR A 201 -11.57 -2.94 2.57
C THR A 201 -12.81 -3.82 2.42
N LEU A 202 -13.65 -3.60 1.42
CA LEU A 202 -14.80 -4.47 1.14
C LEU A 202 -14.37 -5.92 0.88
N VAL A 203 -13.30 -6.13 0.10
CA VAL A 203 -12.75 -7.47 -0.15
C VAL A 203 -12.24 -8.10 1.14
N VAL A 204 -11.47 -7.34 1.93
CA VAL A 204 -10.90 -7.82 3.20
C VAL A 204 -12.01 -8.22 4.18
N PHE A 205 -13.00 -7.36 4.39
CA PHE A 205 -14.08 -7.67 5.34
C PHE A 205 -15.01 -8.80 4.87
N ALA A 206 -15.21 -8.96 3.56
CA ALA A 206 -15.91 -10.13 3.03
C ALA A 206 -15.17 -11.43 3.36
N VAL A 207 -13.83 -11.45 3.22
CA VAL A 207 -12.98 -12.60 3.56
C VAL A 207 -12.93 -12.83 5.07
N LEU A 208 -12.78 -11.79 5.88
CA LEU A 208 -12.78 -11.90 7.34
C LEU A 208 -14.11 -12.39 7.88
N GLY A 209 -15.24 -11.91 7.33
CA GLY A 209 -16.58 -12.40 7.68
C GLY A 209 -16.74 -13.89 7.39
N PHE A 210 -16.28 -14.34 6.23
CA PHE A 210 -16.24 -15.76 5.90
C PHE A 210 -15.39 -16.55 6.90
N LYS A 211 -14.17 -16.08 7.19
CA LYS A 211 -13.28 -16.75 8.17
C LYS A 211 -13.91 -16.82 9.56
N ALA A 212 -14.50 -15.72 10.04
CA ALA A 212 -15.16 -15.68 11.34
C ALA A 212 -16.34 -16.68 11.43
N ASN A 213 -17.15 -16.77 10.36
CA ASN A 213 -18.20 -17.76 10.28
C ASN A 213 -17.67 -19.19 10.31
N LEU A 214 -16.60 -19.48 9.57
CA LEU A 214 -15.97 -20.80 9.55
C LEU A 214 -15.41 -21.18 10.94
N MET A 215 -14.75 -20.24 11.62
CA MET A 215 -14.21 -20.48 12.97
C MET A 215 -15.32 -20.65 13.99
N ASN A 216 -16.41 -19.88 13.86
CA ASN A 216 -17.58 -20.03 14.72
C ASN A 216 -18.27 -21.40 14.52
N GLU A 217 -18.45 -21.85 13.27
CA GLU A 217 -18.98 -23.18 12.99
C GLU A 217 -18.07 -24.29 13.55
N LYS A 218 -16.74 -24.15 13.43
CA LYS A 218 -15.79 -25.08 14.02
C LYS A 218 -15.91 -25.11 15.55
N CYS A 219 -16.00 -23.97 16.21
CA CYS A 219 -16.22 -23.85 17.65
C CYS A 219 -17.50 -24.58 18.09
N VAL A 220 -18.62 -24.38 17.35
CA VAL A 220 -19.91 -25.04 17.63
C VAL A 220 -19.81 -26.55 17.49
N MET A 221 -19.12 -27.05 16.46
CA MET A 221 -18.92 -28.50 16.28
C MET A 221 -18.08 -29.12 17.40
N GLU A 222 -16.94 -28.53 17.72
CA GLU A 222 -16.04 -29.01 18.78
C GLU A 222 -16.72 -29.04 20.15
N ASN A 223 -17.48 -28.00 20.48
CA ASN A 223 -18.23 -27.96 21.73
C ASN A 223 -19.46 -28.88 21.69
N GLY A 224 -20.07 -29.09 20.53
CA GLY A 224 -21.13 -30.06 20.33
C GLY A 224 -20.65 -31.51 20.62
N GLU A 225 -19.44 -31.87 20.15
CA GLU A 225 -18.81 -33.15 20.45
C GLU A 225 -18.50 -33.31 21.94
N LYS A 226 -18.00 -32.24 22.61
CA LYS A 226 -17.80 -32.24 24.07
C LYS A 226 -19.10 -32.48 24.83
N ILE A 227 -20.19 -31.77 24.46
CA ILE A 227 -21.52 -31.93 25.05
C ILE A 227 -22.00 -33.38 24.86
N LEU A 228 -21.86 -33.95 23.66
CA LEU A 228 -22.23 -35.33 23.38
C LEU A 228 -21.43 -36.31 24.23
N GLY A 229 -20.12 -36.04 24.43
CA GLY A 229 -19.25 -36.81 25.35
C GLY A 229 -19.75 -36.74 26.80
N TYR A 230 -20.16 -35.58 27.29
CA TYR A 230 -20.71 -35.37 28.64
C TYR A 230 -22.11 -36.03 28.82
N LEU A 231 -22.91 -36.09 27.77
CA LEU A 231 -24.17 -36.84 27.76
C LEU A 231 -23.94 -38.36 27.87
N ASN A 232 -23.03 -38.86 27.07
CA ASN A 232 -22.67 -40.31 27.08
C ASN A 232 -22.04 -40.77 28.41
N SER A 233 -21.35 -39.84 29.11
CA SER A 233 -20.76 -40.11 30.44
C SER A 233 -21.72 -39.83 31.61
N ASN A 234 -22.98 -39.48 31.36
CA ASN A 234 -24.00 -39.08 32.35
C ASN A 234 -23.60 -37.89 33.25
N VAL A 235 -22.69 -37.05 32.81
CA VAL A 235 -22.34 -35.79 33.48
C VAL A 235 -23.43 -34.71 33.25
N LEU A 236 -24.04 -34.74 32.07
CA LEU A 236 -25.19 -33.94 31.67
C LEU A 236 -26.42 -34.81 31.48
N SER A 237 -27.60 -34.29 31.93
CA SER A 237 -28.89 -34.96 31.68
C SER A 237 -29.38 -34.68 30.28
N HIS A 238 -29.96 -35.66 29.62
CA HIS A 238 -30.62 -35.48 28.31
C HIS A 238 -31.79 -34.50 28.32
N ASP A 239 -32.41 -34.30 29.48
CA ASP A 239 -33.55 -33.37 29.64
C ASP A 239 -33.15 -31.90 29.45
N LEU A 240 -31.84 -31.59 29.49
CA LEU A 240 -31.34 -30.22 29.29
C LEU A 240 -31.24 -29.83 27.81
N ILE A 241 -31.42 -30.79 26.90
CA ILE A 241 -31.32 -30.58 25.47
C ILE A 241 -32.69 -30.37 24.86
N PRO A 242 -32.97 -29.26 24.13
CA PRO A 242 -34.21 -29.08 23.41
C PRO A 242 -34.47 -30.24 22.41
N PRO A 243 -35.71 -30.77 22.30
CA PRO A 243 -36.01 -31.93 21.49
C PRO A 243 -35.84 -31.74 19.97
N HIS A 244 -35.67 -30.50 19.51
CA HIS A 244 -35.47 -30.18 18.10
C HIS A 244 -34.00 -30.22 17.67
N VAL A 245 -33.08 -30.35 18.60
CA VAL A 245 -31.63 -30.26 18.33
C VAL A 245 -31.09 -31.55 17.78
N ASN A 246 -30.35 -31.45 16.66
CA ASN A 246 -29.63 -32.56 16.06
C ASN A 246 -28.13 -32.30 16.10
N PHE A 247 -27.37 -33.07 16.89
CA PHE A 247 -25.92 -32.92 17.02
C PHE A 247 -25.14 -33.19 15.73
N SER A 248 -25.72 -33.89 14.75
CA SER A 248 -25.08 -34.11 13.45
C SER A 248 -25.10 -32.83 12.56
N GLN A 249 -25.98 -31.88 12.86
CA GLN A 249 -26.13 -30.60 12.14
C GLN A 249 -26.45 -29.48 13.13
N LEU A 250 -25.60 -29.32 14.13
CA LEU A 250 -25.80 -28.33 15.18
C LEU A 250 -25.62 -26.92 14.61
N SER A 251 -26.68 -26.12 14.66
CA SER A 251 -26.62 -24.72 14.24
C SER A 251 -26.06 -23.83 15.35
N THR A 252 -25.52 -22.66 15.00
CA THR A 252 -25.04 -21.67 15.96
C THR A 252 -26.13 -21.22 16.93
N VAL A 253 -27.37 -21.12 16.45
CA VAL A 253 -28.54 -20.71 17.27
C VAL A 253 -28.90 -21.79 18.27
N ASP A 254 -28.98 -23.05 17.82
CA ASP A 254 -29.28 -24.20 18.70
C ASP A 254 -28.20 -24.38 19.77
N TYR A 255 -26.92 -24.21 19.38
CA TYR A 255 -25.82 -24.24 20.34
C TYR A 255 -25.91 -23.13 21.38
N ALA A 256 -26.23 -21.89 20.99
CA ALA A 256 -26.38 -20.77 21.92
C ALA A 256 -27.51 -21.02 22.93
N GLU A 257 -28.63 -21.66 22.51
CA GLU A 257 -29.70 -22.06 23.39
C GLU A 257 -29.25 -23.13 24.39
N ILE A 258 -28.58 -24.20 23.92
CA ILE A 258 -28.05 -25.25 24.79
C ILE A 258 -27.03 -24.65 25.78
N TYR A 259 -26.12 -23.83 25.31
CA TYR A 259 -25.11 -23.17 26.15
C TYR A 259 -25.75 -22.33 27.26
N ALA A 260 -26.79 -21.55 26.95
CA ALA A 260 -27.52 -20.74 27.91
C ALA A 260 -28.20 -21.62 28.99
N VAL A 261 -28.85 -22.73 28.57
CA VAL A 261 -29.53 -23.68 29.47
C VAL A 261 -28.49 -24.36 30.39
N ILE A 262 -27.38 -24.88 29.84
CA ILE A 262 -26.33 -25.54 30.64
C ILE A 262 -25.72 -24.55 31.63
N LYS A 263 -25.44 -23.31 31.22
CA LYS A 263 -24.88 -22.28 32.05
C LYS A 263 -25.77 -21.92 33.24
N THR A 264 -27.09 -21.82 33.04
CA THR A 264 -28.05 -21.52 34.09
C THR A 264 -28.26 -22.69 35.08
N VAL A 265 -28.29 -23.92 34.57
CA VAL A 265 -28.54 -25.13 35.41
C VAL A 265 -27.29 -25.58 36.18
N LYS A 266 -26.10 -25.42 35.61
CA LYS A 266 -24.82 -25.87 36.15
C LYS A 266 -23.91 -24.72 36.59
N GLU A 267 -24.43 -23.60 37.06
CA GLU A 267 -23.68 -22.39 37.38
C GLU A 267 -22.44 -22.63 38.25
N GLY A 268 -22.49 -23.54 39.23
CA GLY A 268 -21.38 -23.87 40.14
C GLY A 268 -20.27 -24.76 39.55
N SER A 269 -20.56 -25.57 38.50
CA SER A 269 -19.60 -26.49 37.84
C SER A 269 -19.44 -26.23 36.35
N PHE A 270 -19.93 -25.09 35.87
CA PHE A 270 -19.88 -24.75 34.44
C PHE A 270 -18.43 -24.59 33.93
N ALA A 271 -17.55 -24.03 34.76
CA ALA A 271 -16.12 -23.83 34.41
C ALA A 271 -15.38 -25.17 34.16
N GLU A 272 -15.82 -26.27 34.81
CA GLU A 272 -15.22 -27.59 34.62
C GLU A 272 -15.56 -28.18 33.24
N LEU A 273 -16.65 -27.74 32.61
CA LEU A 273 -17.09 -28.24 31.32
C LEU A 273 -16.31 -27.62 30.14
N SER A 274 -15.49 -26.60 30.38
CA SER A 274 -14.66 -25.93 29.36
C SER A 274 -15.38 -25.69 28.02
N LEU A 275 -16.64 -25.21 28.10
CA LEU A 275 -17.45 -24.85 26.93
C LEU A 275 -17.29 -23.38 26.59
N ASP A 276 -16.98 -23.08 25.34
CA ASP A 276 -16.87 -21.71 24.85
C ASP A 276 -18.21 -21.17 24.33
N PRO A 277 -18.50 -19.86 24.46
CA PRO A 277 -19.77 -19.29 24.05
C PRO A 277 -19.99 -19.29 22.52
N CYS A 278 -18.96 -19.47 21.69
CA CYS A 278 -19.01 -19.47 20.22
C CYS A 278 -19.85 -18.33 19.62
N VAL A 279 -19.52 -17.10 19.98
CA VAL A 279 -20.21 -15.89 19.50
C VAL A 279 -19.52 -15.37 18.24
N LEU A 280 -20.28 -15.21 17.15
CA LEU A 280 -19.74 -14.71 15.88
C LEU A 280 -19.09 -13.32 16.01
N GLU A 281 -19.66 -12.44 16.84
CA GLU A 281 -19.11 -11.10 17.06
C GLU A 281 -17.73 -11.14 17.71
N ASP A 282 -17.47 -12.08 18.60
CA ASP A 282 -16.17 -12.27 19.23
C ASP A 282 -15.13 -12.74 18.20
N GLU A 283 -15.53 -13.61 17.27
CA GLU A 283 -14.65 -14.03 16.17
C GLU A 283 -14.38 -12.91 15.17
N LEU A 284 -15.38 -12.07 14.85
CA LEU A 284 -15.22 -10.87 14.03
C LEU A 284 -14.33 -9.82 14.69
N ASN A 285 -14.33 -9.75 16.01
CA ASN A 285 -13.49 -8.83 16.80
C ASN A 285 -12.04 -9.34 16.95
N LYS A 286 -11.76 -10.62 16.71
CA LYS A 286 -10.40 -11.15 16.67
C LYS A 286 -9.69 -10.56 15.47
N SER A 287 -8.92 -9.49 15.71
CA SER A 287 -8.24 -8.77 14.64
C SER A 287 -7.13 -9.61 14.01
N VAL A 288 -7.12 -9.67 12.68
CA VAL A 288 -6.00 -10.18 11.90
C VAL A 288 -5.37 -8.97 11.21
N GLN A 289 -4.13 -8.68 11.55
CA GLN A 289 -3.39 -7.53 11.01
C GLN A 289 -2.00 -7.95 10.52
N GLY A 290 -1.33 -7.03 9.81
CA GLY A 290 0.00 -7.26 9.30
C GLY A 290 0.06 -8.35 8.23
N THR A 291 1.18 -9.06 8.18
CA THR A 291 1.45 -10.11 7.18
C THR A 291 0.49 -11.30 7.28
N GLY A 292 -0.02 -11.60 8.48
CA GLY A 292 -0.99 -12.67 8.71
C GLY A 292 -2.29 -12.52 7.91
N LEU A 293 -2.72 -11.29 7.62
CA LEU A 293 -3.92 -11.07 6.81
C LEU A 293 -3.77 -11.67 5.40
N ALA A 294 -2.67 -11.40 4.72
CA ALA A 294 -2.44 -11.87 3.35
C ALA A 294 -2.08 -13.37 3.29
N PHE A 295 -1.22 -13.84 4.20
CA PHE A 295 -0.63 -15.18 4.13
C PHE A 295 -1.38 -16.23 4.95
N ILE A 296 -2.32 -15.85 5.81
CA ILE A 296 -3.16 -16.76 6.59
C ILE A 296 -4.63 -16.61 6.19
N ALA A 297 -5.24 -15.43 6.36
CA ALA A 297 -6.68 -15.27 6.18
C ALA A 297 -7.11 -15.42 4.70
N PHE A 298 -6.41 -14.78 3.77
CA PHE A 298 -6.74 -14.91 2.34
C PHE A 298 -6.41 -16.30 1.80
N THR A 299 -5.31 -16.92 2.24
CA THR A 299 -4.97 -18.28 1.82
C THR A 299 -6.01 -19.28 2.28
N GLU A 300 -6.55 -19.12 3.48
CA GLU A 300 -7.63 -19.95 4.01
C GLU A 300 -8.91 -19.80 3.18
N ALA A 301 -9.32 -18.58 2.89
CA ALA A 301 -10.48 -18.35 2.02
C ALA A 301 -10.31 -18.98 0.62
N MET A 302 -9.11 -18.88 0.05
CA MET A 302 -8.83 -19.44 -1.29
C MET A 302 -8.90 -20.97 -1.34
N THR A 303 -8.65 -21.69 -0.25
CA THR A 303 -8.80 -23.16 -0.22
C THR A 303 -10.26 -23.59 -0.46
N HIS A 304 -11.22 -22.76 -0.08
CA HIS A 304 -12.66 -22.99 -0.28
C HIS A 304 -13.19 -22.48 -1.63
N PHE A 305 -12.33 -21.91 -2.50
CA PHE A 305 -12.77 -21.48 -3.81
C PHE A 305 -12.70 -22.61 -4.84
N PRO A 306 -13.65 -22.72 -5.78
CA PRO A 306 -13.49 -23.62 -6.90
C PRO A 306 -12.26 -23.24 -7.72
N ALA A 307 -11.46 -24.22 -8.14
CA ALA A 307 -10.17 -23.98 -8.79
C ALA A 307 -9.20 -23.16 -7.93
N SER A 308 -9.04 -23.53 -6.66
CA SER A 308 -8.20 -22.83 -5.67
C SER A 308 -6.78 -22.47 -6.16
N PRO A 309 -6.04 -23.30 -6.95
CA PRO A 309 -4.74 -22.89 -7.48
C PRO A 309 -4.79 -21.65 -8.38
N PHE A 310 -5.83 -21.52 -9.21
CA PHE A 310 -5.99 -20.35 -10.08
C PHE A 310 -6.13 -19.06 -9.28
N TRP A 311 -6.97 -19.06 -8.24
CA TRP A 311 -7.17 -17.90 -7.38
C TRP A 311 -5.90 -17.56 -6.59
N SER A 312 -5.19 -18.56 -6.10
CA SER A 312 -3.93 -18.37 -5.39
C SER A 312 -2.84 -17.78 -6.29
N VAL A 313 -2.68 -18.29 -7.50
CA VAL A 313 -1.74 -17.75 -8.48
C VAL A 313 -2.07 -16.29 -8.81
N MET A 314 -3.34 -15.97 -9.06
CA MET A 314 -3.77 -14.59 -9.33
C MET A 314 -3.49 -13.67 -8.15
N PHE A 315 -3.79 -14.10 -6.93
CA PHE A 315 -3.60 -13.32 -5.72
C PHE A 315 -2.13 -13.00 -5.46
N PHE A 316 -1.27 -14.02 -5.43
CA PHE A 316 0.14 -13.80 -5.18
C PHE A 316 0.85 -13.07 -6.33
N PHE A 317 0.43 -13.27 -7.56
CA PHE A 317 0.91 -12.47 -8.67
C PHE A 317 0.49 -10.99 -8.54
N MET A 318 -0.71 -10.73 -8.04
CA MET A 318 -1.16 -9.37 -7.69
C MET A 318 -0.27 -8.75 -6.60
N LEU A 319 0.02 -9.48 -5.51
CA LEU A 319 0.88 -8.98 -4.42
C LEU A 319 2.30 -8.68 -4.91
N ILE A 320 2.87 -9.52 -5.78
CA ILE A 320 4.18 -9.26 -6.40
C ILE A 320 4.15 -7.97 -7.21
N ASN A 321 3.10 -7.75 -8.01
CA ASN A 321 2.98 -6.53 -8.83
C ASN A 321 2.81 -5.27 -7.97
N LEU A 322 1.98 -5.33 -6.92
CA LEU A 322 1.83 -4.23 -5.95
C LEU A 322 3.16 -3.90 -5.27
N GLY A 323 3.86 -4.93 -4.78
CA GLY A 323 5.15 -4.78 -4.15
C GLY A 323 6.21 -4.20 -5.10
N LEU A 324 6.24 -4.68 -6.35
CA LEU A 324 7.19 -4.19 -7.36
C LEU A 324 6.96 -2.70 -7.66
N GLY A 325 5.71 -2.25 -7.78
CA GLY A 325 5.39 -0.83 -7.97
C GLY A 325 5.93 0.06 -6.85
N SER A 326 5.71 -0.34 -5.60
CA SER A 326 6.22 0.36 -4.41
C SER A 326 7.74 0.35 -4.35
N MET A 327 8.39 -0.79 -4.67
CA MET A 327 9.85 -0.90 -4.69
C MET A 327 10.50 -0.05 -5.77
N ILE A 328 9.90 0.08 -6.95
CA ILE A 328 10.38 1.00 -7.99
C ILE A 328 10.35 2.45 -7.46
N GLY A 329 9.27 2.86 -6.77
CA GLY A 329 9.17 4.17 -6.13
C GLY A 329 10.24 4.40 -5.08
N THR A 330 10.42 3.45 -4.17
CA THR A 330 11.43 3.48 -3.10
C THR A 330 12.86 3.57 -3.68
N MET A 331 13.19 2.73 -4.65
CA MET A 331 14.50 2.74 -5.31
C MET A 331 14.75 4.04 -6.10
N THR A 332 13.71 4.59 -6.74
CA THR A 332 13.82 5.88 -7.44
C THR A 332 14.05 7.02 -6.44
N GLY A 333 13.38 7.01 -5.28
CA GLY A 333 13.61 7.95 -4.18
C GLY A 333 15.05 7.92 -3.64
N ILE A 334 15.72 6.75 -3.67
CA ILE A 334 17.13 6.60 -3.26
C ILE A 334 18.06 7.03 -4.39
N THR A 335 17.80 6.60 -5.61
CA THR A 335 18.76 6.75 -6.73
C THR A 335 18.76 8.16 -7.31
N THR A 336 17.59 8.81 -7.43
CA THR A 336 17.49 10.15 -8.05
C THR A 336 18.34 11.21 -7.35
N PRO A 337 18.29 11.41 -6.03
CA PRO A 337 19.12 12.44 -5.36
C PRO A 337 20.62 12.19 -5.51
N VAL A 338 21.02 10.92 -5.51
CA VAL A 338 22.44 10.55 -5.64
C VAL A 338 22.94 10.79 -7.07
N LEU A 339 22.16 10.42 -8.07
CA LEU A 339 22.50 10.62 -9.48
C LEU A 339 22.52 12.10 -9.87
N ASP A 340 21.62 12.90 -9.30
CA ASP A 340 21.57 14.35 -9.55
C ASP A 340 22.75 15.08 -8.89
N THR A 341 23.20 14.59 -7.73
CA THR A 341 24.32 15.20 -6.98
C THR A 341 25.67 14.74 -7.51
N TYR A 342 25.81 13.46 -7.76
CA TYR A 342 27.05 12.82 -8.19
C TYR A 342 26.88 12.28 -9.61
N LYS A 343 27.82 12.59 -10.52
CA LYS A 343 27.84 12.08 -11.89
C LYS A 343 28.28 10.61 -11.94
N VAL A 344 27.47 9.72 -11.36
CA VAL A 344 27.72 8.27 -11.33
C VAL A 344 26.95 7.59 -12.46
N GLN A 345 27.48 6.49 -13.01
CA GLN A 345 26.75 5.67 -13.97
C GLN A 345 25.54 5.03 -13.28
N LYS A 346 24.35 5.34 -13.78
CA LYS A 346 23.07 4.92 -13.20
C LYS A 346 22.95 3.40 -13.04
N GLU A 347 23.31 2.68 -14.09
CA GLU A 347 23.19 1.21 -14.12
C GLU A 347 24.05 0.55 -13.06
N LEU A 348 25.33 0.95 -12.99
CA LEU A 348 26.27 0.43 -12.01
C LEU A 348 25.83 0.75 -10.58
N PHE A 349 25.39 1.99 -10.33
CA PHE A 349 24.91 2.41 -9.02
C PHE A 349 23.69 1.60 -8.58
N THR A 350 22.70 1.41 -9.46
CA THR A 350 21.49 0.62 -9.19
C THR A 350 21.84 -0.83 -8.85
N VAL A 351 22.73 -1.47 -9.62
CA VAL A 351 23.16 -2.85 -9.36
C VAL A 351 23.89 -2.95 -8.02
N CYS A 352 24.80 -2.03 -7.72
CA CYS A 352 25.48 -2.01 -6.43
C CYS A 352 24.51 -1.85 -5.26
N CYS A 353 23.54 -0.93 -5.37
CA CYS A 353 22.49 -0.76 -4.36
C CYS A 353 21.69 -2.05 -4.13
N CYS A 354 21.28 -2.73 -5.20
CA CYS A 354 20.53 -3.99 -5.08
C CYS A 354 21.36 -5.10 -4.43
N ILE A 355 22.65 -5.21 -4.76
CA ILE A 355 23.54 -6.20 -4.15
C ILE A 355 23.74 -5.92 -2.66
N ILE A 356 24.01 -4.68 -2.28
CA ILE A 356 24.16 -4.29 -0.87
C ILE A 356 22.87 -4.56 -0.11
N ALA A 357 21.73 -4.17 -0.68
CA ALA A 357 20.42 -4.37 -0.07
C ALA A 357 20.06 -5.85 0.06
N PHE A 358 20.45 -6.71 -0.88
CA PHE A 358 20.30 -8.16 -0.75
C PHE A 358 21.09 -8.70 0.46
N PHE A 359 22.37 -8.34 0.60
CA PHE A 359 23.17 -8.80 1.74
C PHE A 359 22.62 -8.29 3.08
N CYS A 360 22.20 -7.03 3.16
CA CYS A 360 21.54 -6.51 4.35
C CYS A 360 20.19 -7.22 4.60
N GLY A 361 19.47 -7.58 3.54
CA GLY A 361 18.21 -8.29 3.59
C GLY A 361 18.31 -9.72 4.14
N LEU A 362 19.52 -10.32 4.19
CA LEU A 362 19.71 -11.64 4.79
C LEU A 362 19.35 -11.69 6.28
N LEU A 363 19.34 -10.56 6.97
CA LEU A 363 18.86 -10.47 8.34
C LEU A 363 17.40 -10.91 8.47
N PHE A 364 16.56 -10.56 7.49
CA PHE A 364 15.12 -10.79 7.51
C PHE A 364 14.70 -12.18 6.99
N VAL A 365 15.61 -12.94 6.42
CA VAL A 365 15.33 -14.32 5.95
C VAL A 365 15.91 -15.38 6.88
N GLN A 366 16.36 -14.99 8.06
CA GLN A 366 16.61 -15.90 9.17
C GLN A 366 15.28 -16.44 9.72
N ARG A 367 15.31 -17.49 10.53
CA ARG A 367 14.09 -18.03 11.14
C ARG A 367 13.41 -17.05 12.10
N SER A 368 14.15 -16.15 12.74
CA SER A 368 13.62 -15.02 13.52
C SER A 368 13.30 -13.77 12.66
N GLY A 369 13.47 -13.85 11.34
CA GLY A 369 13.40 -12.72 10.41
C GLY A 369 12.08 -11.94 10.42
N ASN A 370 10.96 -12.64 10.61
CA ASN A 370 9.64 -12.00 10.71
C ASN A 370 9.57 -10.97 11.85
N TYR A 371 10.22 -11.24 12.98
CA TYR A 371 10.27 -10.31 14.11
C TYR A 371 11.09 -9.06 13.79
N PHE A 372 12.17 -9.22 13.01
CA PHE A 372 12.94 -8.09 12.51
C PHE A 372 12.19 -7.28 11.47
N VAL A 373 11.37 -7.91 10.61
CA VAL A 373 10.49 -7.19 9.67
C VAL A 373 9.54 -6.28 10.44
N THR A 374 8.84 -6.80 11.45
CA THR A 374 7.94 -6.01 12.31
C THR A 374 8.69 -4.88 13.03
N MET A 375 9.87 -5.17 13.61
CA MET A 375 10.70 -4.16 14.26
C MET A 375 11.09 -3.02 13.31
N PHE A 376 11.50 -3.34 12.08
CA PHE A 376 11.87 -2.32 11.10
C PHE A 376 10.67 -1.52 10.62
N ASP A 377 9.52 -2.16 10.43
CA ASP A 377 8.28 -1.49 10.03
C ASP A 377 7.86 -0.46 11.08
N ASP A 378 7.81 -0.84 12.36
CA ASP A 378 7.38 0.01 13.46
C ASP A 378 8.37 1.17 13.73
N TYR A 379 9.67 0.89 13.78
CA TYR A 379 10.67 1.83 14.31
C TYR A 379 11.52 2.54 13.24
N SER A 380 11.64 2.01 12.04
CA SER A 380 12.41 2.70 10.97
C SER A 380 11.53 3.57 10.08
N ALA A 381 10.26 3.21 9.94
CA ALA A 381 9.33 3.90 9.07
C ALA A 381 8.31 4.75 9.85
N GLY A 382 7.64 4.23 10.88
CA GLY A 382 6.53 4.90 11.54
C GLY A 382 6.87 6.29 12.11
N LEU A 383 7.65 6.34 13.18
CA LEU A 383 8.00 7.59 13.86
C LEU A 383 8.94 8.49 13.01
N PRO A 384 10.03 7.98 12.40
CA PRO A 384 10.91 8.82 11.59
C PRO A 384 10.21 9.45 10.39
N LEU A 385 9.29 8.72 9.74
CA LEU A 385 8.53 9.23 8.60
C LEU A 385 7.68 10.45 9.00
N THR A 386 6.97 10.37 10.12
CA THR A 386 6.16 11.48 10.63
C THR A 386 7.02 12.71 10.90
N ILE A 387 8.20 12.55 11.49
CA ILE A 387 9.14 13.66 11.74
C ILE A 387 9.61 14.28 10.42
N VAL A 388 9.96 13.46 9.43
CA VAL A 388 10.38 13.94 8.09
C VAL A 388 9.26 14.76 7.44
N VAL A 389 8.02 14.27 7.46
CA VAL A 389 6.86 14.99 6.89
C VAL A 389 6.61 16.33 7.59
N ILE A 390 6.77 16.40 8.93
CA ILE A 390 6.69 17.67 9.67
C ILE A 390 7.75 18.65 9.16
N LEU A 391 8.99 18.18 9.03
CA LEU A 391 10.10 19.02 8.58
C LEU A 391 9.96 19.46 7.11
N GLU A 392 9.46 18.59 6.24
CA GLU A 392 9.08 18.95 4.86
C GLU A 392 8.02 20.07 4.86
N ASN A 393 6.95 19.88 5.62
CA ASN A 393 5.88 20.86 5.70
C ASN A 393 6.38 22.20 6.27
N VAL A 394 7.14 22.19 7.36
CA VAL A 394 7.73 23.40 7.96
C VAL A 394 8.69 24.07 6.99
N SER A 395 9.51 23.32 6.27
CA SER A 395 10.47 23.87 5.29
C SER A 395 9.77 24.62 4.17
N VAL A 396 8.69 24.07 3.61
CA VAL A 396 7.94 24.69 2.52
C VAL A 396 7.01 25.81 3.02
N ALA A 397 6.27 25.55 4.10
CA ALA A 397 5.22 26.48 4.54
C ALA A 397 5.77 27.67 5.34
N TRP A 398 6.85 27.50 6.11
CA TRP A 398 7.36 28.52 7.02
C TRP A 398 8.72 29.08 6.61
N ILE A 399 9.69 28.23 6.24
CA ILE A 399 11.04 28.68 5.88
C ILE A 399 11.04 29.26 4.45
N TYR A 400 10.57 28.51 3.46
CA TYR A 400 10.43 29.01 2.09
C TYR A 400 9.32 30.06 1.98
N GLY A 401 8.22 29.82 2.64
CA GLY A 401 7.07 30.68 2.74
C GLY A 401 5.93 30.31 1.81
N THR A 402 4.77 30.01 2.42
CA THR A 402 3.57 29.56 1.68
C THR A 402 3.13 30.56 0.59
N LYS A 403 3.31 31.88 0.80
CA LYS A 403 2.96 32.89 -0.22
C LYS A 403 3.80 32.74 -1.48
N ARG A 404 5.11 32.52 -1.31
CA ARG A 404 6.05 32.31 -2.41
C ARG A 404 5.77 30.99 -3.12
N PHE A 405 5.52 29.93 -2.36
CA PHE A 405 5.17 28.64 -2.92
C PHE A 405 3.86 28.70 -3.73
N MET A 406 2.85 29.42 -3.26
CA MET A 406 1.60 29.64 -4.02
C MET A 406 1.83 30.43 -5.30
N GLN A 407 2.79 31.37 -5.32
CA GLN A 407 3.18 32.09 -6.53
C GLN A 407 3.87 31.16 -7.53
N ASP A 408 4.80 30.32 -7.06
CA ASP A 408 5.47 29.35 -7.92
C ASP A 408 4.47 28.36 -8.55
N LEU A 409 3.43 27.96 -7.79
CA LEU A 409 2.34 27.15 -8.32
C LEU A 409 1.47 27.89 -9.34
N GLU A 410 1.20 29.17 -9.11
CA GLU A 410 0.47 30.01 -10.07
C GLU A 410 1.24 30.16 -11.38
N ASP A 411 2.56 30.38 -11.31
CA ASP A 411 3.45 30.46 -12.47
C ASP A 411 3.50 29.12 -13.25
N MET A 412 3.41 27.98 -12.55
CA MET A 412 3.42 26.64 -13.14
C MET A 412 2.06 26.24 -13.75
N LEU A 413 0.97 26.54 -13.05
CA LEU A 413 -0.38 26.10 -13.41
C LEU A 413 -1.12 27.08 -14.35
N GLY A 414 -0.68 28.36 -14.41
CA GLY A 414 -1.39 29.42 -15.09
C GLY A 414 -2.64 29.92 -14.35
N PHE A 415 -2.95 29.37 -13.19
CA PHE A 415 -4.02 29.85 -12.30
C PHE A 415 -3.60 29.70 -10.83
N ARG A 416 -4.12 30.55 -9.97
CA ARG A 416 -3.80 30.53 -8.55
C ARG A 416 -4.65 29.48 -7.82
N PRO A 417 -4.04 28.52 -7.10
CA PRO A 417 -4.77 27.58 -6.29
C PRO A 417 -5.61 28.27 -5.20
N HIS A 418 -6.70 27.63 -4.79
CA HIS A 418 -7.63 28.20 -3.82
C HIS A 418 -6.95 28.48 -2.47
N ALA A 419 -7.37 29.55 -1.78
CA ALA A 419 -6.84 29.96 -0.48
C ALA A 419 -6.95 28.86 0.61
N PHE A 420 -7.82 27.87 0.44
CA PHE A 420 -7.92 26.69 1.29
C PHE A 420 -6.56 26.01 1.48
N TYR A 421 -5.81 25.77 0.40
CA TYR A 421 -4.48 25.15 0.45
C TYR A 421 -3.48 25.95 1.29
N PHE A 422 -3.54 27.29 1.20
CA PHE A 422 -2.68 28.16 1.99
C PHE A 422 -2.84 27.95 3.49
N TYR A 423 -4.09 27.91 3.99
CA TYR A 423 -4.37 27.71 5.41
C TYR A 423 -4.10 26.28 5.85
N MET A 424 -4.42 25.30 5.01
CA MET A 424 -4.18 23.89 5.32
C MET A 424 -2.69 23.61 5.46
N TRP A 425 -1.86 23.99 4.51
CA TRP A 425 -0.41 23.75 4.57
C TRP A 425 0.30 24.54 5.67
N LYS A 426 -0.15 25.75 5.94
CA LYS A 426 0.53 26.62 6.91
C LYS A 426 0.17 26.32 8.35
N TYR A 427 -1.07 25.96 8.65
CA TYR A 427 -1.56 25.86 10.02
C TYR A 427 -2.14 24.48 10.35
N VAL A 428 -3.08 23.99 9.55
CA VAL A 428 -3.84 22.78 9.90
C VAL A 428 -2.97 21.53 9.83
N SER A 429 -2.27 21.31 8.71
CA SER A 429 -1.43 20.12 8.54
C SER A 429 -0.30 20.02 9.58
N PRO A 430 0.49 21.09 9.85
CA PRO A 430 1.49 21.03 10.91
C PRO A 430 0.90 20.76 12.29
N CYS A 431 -0.26 21.35 12.61
CA CYS A 431 -0.94 21.14 13.89
C CYS A 431 -1.36 19.67 14.05
N CYS A 432 -2.02 19.10 13.04
CA CYS A 432 -2.42 17.68 13.05
C CYS A 432 -1.20 16.75 13.19
N LEU A 433 -0.11 17.04 12.48
CA LEU A 433 1.13 16.26 12.55
C LEU A 433 1.79 16.32 13.93
N ILE A 434 1.80 17.50 14.58
CA ILE A 434 2.33 17.65 15.93
C ILE A 434 1.47 16.87 16.95
N VAL A 435 0.15 16.91 16.81
CA VAL A 435 -0.76 16.13 17.65
C VAL A 435 -0.48 14.63 17.46
N LEU A 436 -0.34 14.19 16.22
CA LEU A 436 -0.07 12.79 15.89
C LEU A 436 1.25 12.30 16.52
N ILE A 437 2.35 13.04 16.32
CA ILE A 437 3.65 12.63 16.90
C ILE A 437 3.61 12.64 18.42
N THR A 438 2.91 13.60 19.03
CA THR A 438 2.75 13.66 20.49
C THR A 438 2.00 12.42 21.00
N ALA A 439 0.90 12.04 20.33
CA ALA A 439 0.14 10.83 20.67
C ALA A 439 1.00 9.56 20.53
N THR A 440 1.79 9.45 19.45
CA THR A 440 2.70 8.32 19.22
C THR A 440 3.77 8.22 20.31
N VAL A 441 4.38 9.34 20.71
CA VAL A 441 5.41 9.36 21.77
C VAL A 441 4.81 8.99 23.11
N ILE A 442 3.61 9.49 23.46
CA ILE A 442 2.91 9.14 24.69
C ILE A 442 2.64 7.64 24.74
N GLU A 443 2.15 7.05 23.66
CA GLU A 443 1.87 5.61 23.61
C GLU A 443 3.14 4.78 23.74
N MET A 444 4.22 5.14 23.05
CA MET A 444 5.52 4.48 23.22
C MET A 444 6.05 4.55 24.65
N ALA A 445 5.64 5.57 25.42
CA ALA A 445 6.02 5.70 26.83
C ALA A 445 5.13 4.86 27.77
N ILE A 446 3.87 4.62 27.40
CA ILE A 446 2.91 3.86 28.21
C ILE A 446 3.00 2.36 27.92
N SER A 447 3.06 1.99 26.63
CA SER A 447 3.07 0.59 26.20
C SER A 447 4.50 0.10 26.04
N PRO A 448 4.89 -0.99 26.73
CA PRO A 448 6.23 -1.54 26.57
C PRO A 448 6.39 -2.04 25.12
N PRO A 449 7.50 -1.68 24.44
CA PRO A 449 7.78 -2.15 23.09
C PRO A 449 8.00 -3.66 23.06
N GLY A 450 7.34 -4.34 22.13
CA GLY A 450 7.38 -5.79 22.03
C GLY A 450 6.94 -6.29 20.67
N TYR A 451 6.87 -7.60 20.54
CA TYR A 451 6.50 -8.29 19.30
C TYR A 451 5.66 -9.53 19.62
N ASN A 452 4.87 -10.00 18.66
CA ASN A 452 4.13 -11.25 18.78
C ASN A 452 5.02 -12.41 18.35
N ALA A 453 5.39 -13.27 19.33
CA ALA A 453 6.18 -14.46 19.09
C ALA A 453 5.28 -15.68 18.91
N TRP A 454 5.62 -16.55 17.97
CA TRP A 454 4.96 -17.83 17.79
C TRP A 454 5.43 -18.83 18.84
N VAL A 455 4.50 -19.37 19.64
CA VAL A 455 4.78 -20.39 20.67
C VAL A 455 4.30 -21.74 20.19
N GLU A 456 5.22 -22.66 19.93
CA GLU A 456 4.96 -24.01 19.40
C GLU A 456 4.01 -24.82 20.24
N GLU A 457 4.20 -24.82 21.57
CA GLU A 457 3.40 -25.60 22.52
C GLU A 457 1.92 -25.21 22.52
N LEU A 458 1.65 -23.90 22.37
CA LEU A 458 0.31 -23.34 22.38
C LEU A 458 -0.28 -23.23 20.96
N ALA A 459 0.55 -23.34 19.93
CA ALA A 459 0.20 -23.08 18.53
C ALA A 459 -0.50 -21.72 18.32
N GLN A 460 -0.03 -20.68 19.04
CA GLN A 460 -0.58 -19.33 19.05
C GLN A 460 0.52 -18.27 19.14
N GLU A 461 0.19 -17.07 18.72
CA GLU A 461 1.03 -15.89 18.95
C GLU A 461 0.90 -15.41 20.39
N ARG A 462 2.04 -15.07 21.00
CA ARG A 462 2.08 -14.47 22.34
C ARG A 462 2.95 -13.22 22.31
N PHE A 463 2.44 -12.14 22.89
CA PHE A 463 3.19 -10.90 23.06
C PHE A 463 4.42 -11.13 23.98
N GLN A 464 5.59 -10.72 23.47
CA GLN A 464 6.86 -10.73 24.19
C GLN A 464 7.52 -9.35 24.11
N SER A 465 8.07 -8.86 25.22
CA SER A 465 8.84 -7.62 25.25
C SER A 465 10.20 -7.80 24.58
N TYR A 466 10.69 -6.75 23.91
CA TYR A 466 12.02 -6.78 23.32
C TYR A 466 13.12 -6.92 24.37
N PRO A 467 14.12 -7.78 24.15
CA PRO A 467 15.32 -7.82 24.98
C PRO A 467 16.12 -6.50 24.88
N PRO A 468 16.99 -6.17 25.87
CA PRO A 468 17.70 -4.88 25.91
C PRO A 468 18.49 -4.53 24.64
N TRP A 469 19.11 -5.52 23.99
CA TRP A 469 19.84 -5.29 22.75
C TRP A 469 18.89 -4.94 21.57
N ALA A 470 17.71 -5.54 21.53
CA ALA A 470 16.71 -5.24 20.49
C ALA A 470 16.09 -3.84 20.71
N LEU A 471 15.89 -3.42 21.97
CA LEU A 471 15.51 -2.03 22.29
C LEU A 471 16.58 -1.05 21.81
N ALA A 472 17.86 -1.33 22.05
CA ALA A 472 18.95 -0.50 21.56
C ALA A 472 18.94 -0.43 20.02
N MET A 473 18.58 -1.53 19.34
CA MET A 473 18.41 -1.56 17.89
C MET A 473 17.24 -0.71 17.42
N CYS A 474 16.06 -0.76 18.08
CA CYS A 474 14.93 0.11 17.79
C CYS A 474 15.31 1.59 17.89
N PHE A 475 15.99 1.98 18.97
CA PHE A 475 16.50 3.34 19.14
C PHE A 475 17.51 3.73 18.06
N SER A 476 18.42 2.82 17.72
CA SER A 476 19.42 3.08 16.68
C SER A 476 18.79 3.28 15.31
N LEU A 477 17.73 2.55 14.97
CA LEU A 477 16.99 2.73 13.73
C LEU A 477 16.39 4.14 13.61
N ILE A 478 15.75 4.63 14.68
CA ILE A 478 15.20 5.99 14.72
C ILE A 478 16.31 7.03 14.56
N VAL A 479 17.40 6.90 15.32
CA VAL A 479 18.52 7.85 15.29
C VAL A 479 19.19 7.87 13.92
N VAL A 480 19.47 6.70 13.34
CA VAL A 480 20.12 6.60 12.03
C VAL A 480 19.20 7.13 10.92
N ALA A 481 17.90 6.90 11.00
CA ALA A 481 16.93 7.46 10.04
C ALA A 481 16.95 8.99 10.03
N MET A 482 17.09 9.61 11.21
CA MET A 482 17.10 11.06 11.40
C MET A 482 18.50 11.71 11.26
N LEU A 483 19.56 10.92 11.31
CA LEU A 483 20.96 11.40 11.30
C LEU A 483 21.31 12.33 10.11
N PRO A 484 20.82 12.12 8.88
CA PRO A 484 21.13 13.01 7.76
C PRO A 484 20.78 14.48 8.00
N LEU A 485 19.73 14.76 8.78
CA LEU A 485 19.28 16.13 9.06
C LEU A 485 20.34 16.94 9.83
N PRO A 486 20.76 16.52 11.03
CA PRO A 486 21.79 17.25 11.77
C PRO A 486 23.16 17.21 11.06
N VAL A 487 23.51 16.11 10.40
CA VAL A 487 24.80 16.00 9.67
C VAL A 487 24.88 17.01 8.53
N VAL A 488 23.83 17.13 7.70
CA VAL A 488 23.81 18.11 6.60
C VAL A 488 23.75 19.54 7.15
N PHE A 489 23.00 19.77 8.23
CA PHE A 489 22.95 21.08 8.88
C PHE A 489 24.34 21.50 9.38
N ILE A 490 25.03 20.62 10.10
CA ILE A 490 26.40 20.85 10.63
C ILE A 490 27.39 21.04 9.47
N ALA A 491 27.35 20.18 8.45
CA ALA A 491 28.23 20.27 7.29
C ALA A 491 28.05 21.61 6.54
N ARG A 492 26.83 22.12 6.43
CA ARG A 492 26.55 23.44 5.84
C ARG A 492 26.98 24.59 6.75
N TYR A 493 26.75 24.47 8.05
CA TYR A 493 27.15 25.48 9.00
C TYR A 493 28.67 25.71 8.98
N PHE A 494 29.46 24.63 8.87
CA PHE A 494 30.92 24.70 8.73
C PHE A 494 31.42 24.88 7.29
N ASN A 495 30.53 25.15 6.32
CA ASN A 495 30.86 25.31 4.88
C ASN A 495 31.62 24.11 4.26
N LEU A 496 31.42 22.90 4.82
CA LEU A 496 32.02 21.66 4.30
C LEU A 496 31.31 21.16 3.03
N MET A 497 30.04 21.54 2.83
CA MET A 497 29.27 21.26 1.61
C MET A 497 28.99 22.55 0.85
N SER A 498 29.38 22.57 -0.43
CA SER A 498 29.03 23.68 -1.33
C SER A 498 27.51 23.69 -1.59
N ASP A 499 26.94 24.88 -1.58
CA ASP A 499 25.51 25.10 -1.87
C ASP A 499 25.24 24.76 -3.35
N GLY A 500 24.85 23.53 -3.63
CA GLY A 500 24.54 23.08 -5.00
C GLY A 500 23.31 23.74 -5.61
N SER A 501 22.41 24.27 -4.76
CA SER A 501 21.13 24.87 -5.17
C SER A 501 21.31 26.15 -5.98
N ASN A 502 22.34 26.96 -5.67
CA ASN A 502 22.59 28.21 -6.39
C ASN A 502 23.14 28.00 -7.81
N LYS A 503 23.86 26.91 -8.06
CA LYS A 503 24.39 26.61 -9.41
C LYS A 503 23.30 26.10 -10.36
N LEU A 504 22.34 25.31 -9.87
CA LEU A 504 21.24 24.81 -10.67
C LEU A 504 20.23 25.93 -11.00
N SER A 505 19.90 26.78 -10.02
CA SER A 505 18.98 27.90 -10.26
C SER A 505 19.57 28.94 -11.23
N VAL A 506 20.86 29.22 -11.15
CA VAL A 506 21.56 30.10 -12.09
C VAL A 506 21.67 29.49 -13.49
N SER A 507 21.97 28.19 -13.57
CA SER A 507 22.01 27.47 -14.86
C SER A 507 20.63 27.37 -15.50
N TYR A 508 19.60 27.14 -14.71
CA TYR A 508 18.21 27.05 -15.17
C TYR A 508 17.70 28.41 -15.65
N ARG A 509 17.93 29.47 -14.87
CA ARG A 509 17.60 30.84 -15.24
C ARG A 509 18.36 31.27 -16.50
N LYS A 510 19.62 30.84 -16.66
CA LYS A 510 20.43 31.13 -17.84
C LYS A 510 19.95 30.38 -19.09
N ASN A 511 19.48 29.13 -18.94
CA ASN A 511 18.89 28.37 -20.03
C ASN A 511 17.49 28.92 -20.40
N MET A 512 16.67 29.28 -19.43
CA MET A 512 15.36 29.89 -19.67
C MET A 512 15.48 31.27 -20.33
N MET A 513 16.47 32.13 -19.93
CA MET A 513 16.76 33.37 -20.64
C MET A 513 17.27 33.15 -22.07
N LYS A 514 18.01 32.05 -22.29
CA LYS A 514 18.49 31.70 -23.62
C LYS A 514 17.36 31.18 -24.51
N ASP A 515 16.41 30.47 -23.96
CA ASP A 515 15.22 29.99 -24.68
C ASP A 515 14.28 31.18 -24.99
N ILE A 516 14.12 32.13 -24.08
CA ILE A 516 13.35 33.35 -24.31
C ILE A 516 14.03 34.25 -25.38
N SER A 517 15.37 34.40 -25.32
CA SER A 517 16.08 35.16 -26.35
C SER A 517 16.01 34.49 -27.73
N ASN A 518 16.02 33.17 -27.80
CA ASN A 518 15.84 32.45 -29.04
C ASN A 518 14.40 32.56 -29.59
N LEU A 519 13.38 32.66 -28.71
CA LEU A 519 11.99 32.90 -29.08
C LEU A 519 11.79 34.34 -29.59
N GLU A 520 12.42 35.34 -28.95
CA GLU A 520 12.41 36.74 -29.41
C GLU A 520 13.12 36.87 -30.76
N GLU A 521 14.24 36.19 -30.99
CA GLU A 521 14.95 36.18 -32.27
C GLU A 521 14.14 35.52 -33.39
N VAL A 522 13.37 34.46 -33.09
CA VAL A 522 12.45 33.77 -34.02
C VAL A 522 11.24 34.65 -34.35
N ASP A 523 10.68 35.36 -33.37
CA ASP A 523 9.57 36.31 -33.59
C ASP A 523 10.03 37.56 -34.33
N GLU A 524 11.25 38.05 -34.11
CA GLU A 524 11.85 39.13 -34.86
C GLU A 524 12.15 38.70 -36.31
N ALA A 525 12.70 37.49 -36.52
CA ALA A 525 12.88 36.93 -37.85
C ALA A 525 11.56 36.70 -38.59
N ARG A 526 10.51 36.29 -37.89
CA ARG A 526 9.15 36.12 -38.43
C ARG A 526 8.52 37.48 -38.81
N SER A 527 8.77 38.51 -38.00
CA SER A 527 8.31 39.86 -38.29
C SER A 527 9.03 40.50 -39.48
N ILE A 528 10.28 40.11 -39.75
CA ILE A 528 11.09 40.56 -40.89
C ILE A 528 10.67 39.84 -42.19
N LEU A 529 10.34 38.58 -42.10
CA LEU A 529 9.89 37.76 -43.25
C LEU A 529 8.43 38.07 -43.68
N GLY A 530 7.62 38.74 -42.81
CA GLY A 530 6.24 39.11 -43.06
C GLY A 530 6.04 40.52 -43.64
N LYS A 531 7.11 41.31 -43.85
CA LYS A 531 6.99 42.67 -44.40
C LYS A 531 7.07 42.66 -45.92
N ASN A 532 5.95 43.00 -46.54
CA ASN A 532 5.90 43.40 -47.96
C ASN A 532 6.72 44.70 -48.13
N PRO A 533 7.48 44.89 -49.21
CA PRO A 533 8.26 46.10 -49.48
C PRO A 533 7.34 47.22 -49.92
N GLY A 534 6.93 48.09 -48.97
CA GLY A 534 6.09 49.24 -49.33
C GLY A 534 5.62 50.13 -48.18
N GLU A 535 5.89 49.86 -46.92
CA GLU A 535 5.44 50.74 -45.82
C GLU A 535 6.59 51.39 -45.06
N THR A 536 6.59 52.71 -44.99
CA THR A 536 7.51 53.55 -44.22
C THR A 536 7.18 53.50 -42.73
N PRO A 537 8.18 53.42 -41.82
CA PRO A 537 7.94 53.27 -40.39
C PRO A 537 7.53 54.56 -39.70
N SER A 538 6.47 54.51 -38.90
CA SER A 538 6.11 55.55 -37.93
C SER A 538 6.97 55.45 -36.66
N PRO A 539 7.30 56.57 -35.97
CA PRO A 539 8.24 56.56 -34.85
C PRO A 539 7.63 55.98 -33.57
N LYS A 540 8.41 55.16 -32.87
CA LYS A 540 8.10 54.58 -31.53
C LYS A 540 8.11 55.67 -30.45
N PRO A 541 7.20 55.62 -29.45
CA PRO A 541 7.31 56.43 -28.24
C PRO A 541 8.40 55.90 -27.30
N PRO A 542 9.05 56.78 -26.49
CA PRO A 542 10.21 56.40 -25.68
C PRO A 542 9.82 55.56 -24.45
N SER A 543 10.63 54.55 -24.18
CA SER A 543 10.57 53.71 -23.01
C SER A 543 10.85 54.48 -21.72
N GLN A 544 9.93 54.41 -20.77
CA GLN A 544 10.14 54.90 -19.40
C GLN A 544 10.95 53.91 -18.58
N ALA A 545 12.08 54.38 -18.07
CA ALA A 545 12.91 53.70 -17.10
C ALA A 545 12.27 53.77 -15.70
N TYR A 546 12.16 52.63 -15.02
CA TYR A 546 11.80 52.56 -13.61
C TYR A 546 13.02 52.85 -12.73
N LEU A 547 12.96 53.94 -11.98
CA LEU A 547 13.77 54.21 -10.78
C LEU A 547 12.83 54.15 -9.56
N GLY A 548 13.16 53.35 -8.57
CA GLY A 548 12.47 53.25 -7.28
C GLY A 548 12.97 54.27 -6.24
N PRO A 549 12.54 54.16 -4.96
CA PRO A 549 11.78 55.18 -4.23
C PRO A 549 12.63 56.03 -3.28
N PRO A 550 12.15 57.01 -2.48
CA PRO A 550 11.27 56.84 -1.32
C PRO A 550 10.41 58.06 -0.88
N GLY A 551 9.37 57.78 -0.08
CA GLY A 551 9.05 58.65 1.07
C GLY A 551 7.78 59.48 1.06
N THR A 552 6.92 59.23 2.05
CA THR A 552 6.01 60.12 2.80
C THR A 552 4.66 60.53 2.25
N ASN A 553 3.61 60.13 3.00
CA ASN A 553 2.24 60.65 3.14
C ASN A 553 2.16 62.18 3.37
N PRO A 554 0.99 62.85 3.44
CA PRO A 554 -0.40 62.40 3.52
C PRO A 554 -1.48 63.30 2.89
N LEU A 555 -2.77 62.87 3.01
CA LEU A 555 -4.05 63.61 3.10
C LEU A 555 -4.70 64.17 1.81
N GLU A 556 -5.88 63.74 1.53
CA GLU A 556 -7.22 64.34 1.55
C GLU A 556 -8.18 63.79 0.48
N ASN A 557 -9.32 63.37 0.95
CA ASN A 557 -10.60 63.09 0.32
C ASN A 557 -11.31 64.44 -0.03
N PRO A 558 -12.45 64.61 -0.69
CA PRO A 558 -13.41 63.65 -1.23
C PRO A 558 -14.19 64.07 -2.53
N ASN A 559 -15.10 63.15 -2.92
CA ASN A 559 -16.37 63.39 -3.66
C ASN A 559 -16.36 63.67 -5.16
N SER A 560 -16.97 62.84 -6.00
CA SER A 560 -18.40 62.87 -6.32
C SER A 560 -18.71 62.17 -7.66
N LEU A 561 -19.79 61.40 -7.61
CA LEU A 561 -20.83 61.21 -8.65
C LEU A 561 -20.51 60.40 -9.92
N SER A 562 -21.20 59.24 -9.96
CA SER A 562 -21.72 58.54 -11.14
C SER A 562 -22.64 59.44 -12.02
N PRO A 563 -23.31 59.02 -13.12
CA PRO A 563 -23.54 57.67 -13.66
C PRO A 563 -23.65 57.58 -15.21
N ASN A 564 -24.04 56.35 -15.65
CA ASN A 564 -24.76 55.99 -16.90
C ASN A 564 -23.89 55.76 -18.16
N SER A 565 -24.05 54.76 -18.91
CA SER A 565 -25.08 53.83 -19.32
C SER A 565 -24.73 53.28 -20.72
N CYS A 566 -25.09 52.03 -20.91
CA CYS A 566 -25.69 51.45 -22.12
C CYS A 566 -24.84 50.90 -23.28
N TYR A 567 -25.21 49.68 -23.59
CA TYR A 567 -25.28 48.98 -24.90
C TYR A 567 -23.94 48.58 -25.52
N GLY A 568 -23.68 47.37 -25.91
CA GLY A 568 -24.54 46.28 -26.37
C GLY A 568 -23.84 45.61 -27.55
N THR A 569 -24.09 44.35 -27.71
CA THR A 569 -23.98 43.52 -28.90
C THR A 569 -22.81 42.55 -29.00
N SER A 570 -23.22 41.34 -28.80
CA SER A 570 -22.88 40.04 -29.43
C SER A 570 -21.89 40.05 -30.61
N TYR A 571 -20.95 39.10 -30.57
CA TYR A 571 -20.76 38.17 -31.70
C TYR A 571 -20.22 36.84 -31.20
N GLN A 572 -21.07 35.81 -31.33
CA GLN A 572 -20.71 34.41 -31.38
C GLN A 572 -19.86 34.16 -32.63
N ASN A 573 -18.81 33.38 -32.50
CA ASN A 573 -18.40 32.48 -33.57
C ASN A 573 -17.83 31.20 -32.94
N ALA A 574 -18.66 30.18 -33.00
CA ALA A 574 -18.32 28.79 -32.84
C ALA A 574 -17.43 28.33 -34.01
N ILE A 575 -16.32 27.67 -33.71
CA ILE A 575 -15.62 26.81 -34.66
C ILE A 575 -15.68 25.40 -34.12
N SER A 576 -16.51 24.57 -34.79
CA SER A 576 -16.59 23.12 -34.62
C SER A 576 -15.35 22.43 -35.21
N PRO A 577 -14.87 21.34 -34.63
CA PRO A 577 -13.80 20.54 -35.22
C PRO A 577 -14.35 19.66 -36.35
N GLN A 578 -13.65 19.61 -37.45
CA GLN A 578 -13.90 18.72 -38.58
C GLN A 578 -13.53 17.25 -38.24
N PRO A 579 -14.26 16.28 -38.76
CA PRO A 579 -13.93 14.86 -38.62
C PRO A 579 -12.79 14.42 -39.54
N PRO A 580 -12.04 13.36 -39.17
CA PRO A 580 -10.94 12.83 -39.97
C PRO A 580 -11.44 12.12 -41.26
N PRO A 581 -10.62 12.04 -42.30
CA PRO A 581 -11.01 11.41 -43.59
C PRO A 581 -11.12 9.89 -43.51
N PRO A 582 -11.93 9.26 -44.35
CA PRO A 582 -12.19 7.83 -44.30
C PRO A 582 -11.02 7.00 -44.84
N LEU A 583 -10.78 5.87 -44.16
CA LEU A 583 -9.83 4.83 -44.57
C LEU A 583 -10.27 4.13 -45.88
N SER A 584 -9.33 4.00 -46.80
CA SER A 584 -9.47 3.25 -48.05
C SER A 584 -9.63 1.74 -47.79
N PRO A 585 -10.42 1.05 -48.65
CA PRO A 585 -10.67 -0.40 -48.50
C PRO A 585 -9.46 -1.26 -48.94
N PRO A 586 -9.32 -2.48 -48.40
CA PRO A 586 -8.25 -3.39 -48.79
C PRO A 586 -8.50 -4.03 -50.15
N PRO A 587 -7.44 -4.47 -50.87
CA PRO A 587 -7.55 -5.07 -52.19
C PRO A 587 -8.10 -6.51 -52.15
N PRO A 588 -8.71 -6.99 -53.24
CA PRO A 588 -9.37 -8.30 -53.31
C PRO A 588 -8.38 -9.45 -53.46
N LEU A 589 -8.69 -10.55 -52.75
CA LEU A 589 -8.02 -11.84 -52.88
C LEU A 589 -8.43 -12.52 -54.18
N SER A 590 -7.44 -12.93 -54.94
CA SER A 590 -7.59 -13.80 -56.12
C SER A 590 -7.73 -15.28 -55.74
N PRO A 591 -8.48 -16.07 -56.47
CA PRO A 591 -8.73 -17.48 -56.17
C PRO A 591 -7.66 -18.38 -56.78
N THR A 592 -7.22 -19.38 -56.04
CA THR A 592 -6.55 -20.56 -56.61
C THR A 592 -7.25 -21.84 -56.19
N HIS A 593 -7.49 -22.63 -57.22
CA HIS A 593 -8.19 -23.89 -57.29
C HIS A 593 -7.53 -25.07 -56.56
N ASP A 594 -8.41 -25.99 -56.11
CA ASP A 594 -8.36 -27.44 -56.17
C ASP A 594 -7.32 -28.27 -55.41
N HIS A 595 -7.76 -29.06 -54.46
CA HIS A 595 -7.96 -30.51 -54.58
C HIS A 595 -8.25 -31.14 -53.20
N CYS A 596 -9.44 -31.74 -53.12
CA CYS A 596 -9.74 -32.82 -52.16
C CYS A 596 -9.25 -34.16 -52.77
N PRO A 597 -8.85 -35.19 -52.01
CA PRO A 597 -9.84 -36.22 -51.78
C PRO A 597 -9.84 -36.90 -50.37
N SER A 598 -11.06 -37.12 -49.94
CA SER A 598 -11.64 -38.30 -49.26
C SER A 598 -10.79 -39.16 -48.31
N SER A 599 -11.20 -39.27 -47.04
CA SER A 599 -11.91 -40.45 -46.56
C SER A 599 -12.02 -40.48 -45.01
N SER A 600 -13.22 -40.81 -44.61
CA SER A 600 -13.64 -41.54 -43.39
C SER A 600 -13.69 -40.84 -42.03
N CYS A 601 -14.93 -40.43 -41.68
CA CYS A 601 -15.51 -40.53 -40.34
C CYS A 601 -15.53 -41.99 -39.85
N PRO A 602 -15.53 -42.22 -38.50
CA PRO A 602 -16.83 -42.40 -37.85
C PRO A 602 -16.94 -41.80 -36.45
N SER A 603 -18.14 -41.34 -36.12
CA SER A 603 -18.64 -41.21 -34.76
C SER A 603 -18.90 -42.58 -34.14
N PRO A 604 -18.86 -42.71 -32.84
CA PRO A 604 -19.99 -43.25 -32.15
C PRO A 604 -20.28 -42.84 -30.69
N SER A 605 -21.51 -42.93 -30.36
CA SER A 605 -22.25 -43.50 -29.20
C SER A 605 -21.70 -43.39 -27.80
N LEU A 606 -22.42 -42.65 -26.99
CA LEU A 606 -23.08 -42.90 -25.71
C LEU A 606 -22.95 -44.31 -25.11
N THR A 607 -22.55 -44.34 -23.82
CA THR A 607 -23.25 -45.15 -22.78
C THR A 607 -23.07 -44.52 -21.41
N LEU A 608 -24.20 -44.44 -20.71
CA LEU A 608 -24.44 -44.06 -19.35
C LEU A 608 -24.19 -45.26 -18.38
N ASP A 609 -23.78 -44.89 -17.17
CA ASP A 609 -24.10 -45.50 -15.84
C ASP A 609 -23.45 -46.83 -15.38
N PRO A 610 -23.43 -47.04 -14.08
CA PRO A 610 -23.93 -46.30 -12.90
C PRO A 610 -22.86 -45.63 -12.03
#